data_238c3e3c2b7b33a87d88e0ca37116596
#
_entry.id   238c3e3c2b7b33a87d88e0ca37116596
#
_cell.length_a   1.000
_cell.length_b   1.000
_cell.length_c   1.000
_cell.angle_alpha   90.00
_cell.angle_beta   90.00
_cell.angle_gamma   90.00
#
_symmetry.space_group_name_H-M   'P 1'
#
loop_
_entity.id
_entity.type
_entity.pdbx_description
1 polymer ?
#
loop_
_entity_poly.entity_id
_entity_poly.type
_entity_poly.pdbx_seq_one_letter_code
_entity_poly.pdbx_strand_id
1 'polypeptide(L)'
;MRRPSLLNLSLGKKPAASQATATATAGAAAFPRRLFCQELAVLLDAGIPLYESLMTLREKEESAAVAQVLGTLTTALSQGKTLSQAMRMQPLAFSSLLIASIEASQRTGQTSQALRQHAAYLAWLTGLRDKLVSAAIYPAILIGASLLVITFLTVFVVPRFADIYEGMGGELPWLSGVLLNTGKAVGEHPWMVLAGLLCLVALVVSAWQSSSVRAAVSERLWKTPVIGPRLRLIELAALYRTLGLLLQAGVAVVPALEASAELVGPSLRPLLMQATRRVREGTRLSDSLHQHELSTPVSLRMMRVGEQTGELGPMLERAATFYDEELARFTEWVGKVVSPVLMLIMGVLIGGIVVLMYLPIFQVAEQIQ
;
A
#
# COMPACT_ATOMS: atom_id res chain seq x y z
N MET A 1 56.40 45.33 17.79
CA MET A 1 55.22 44.56 18.34
C MET A 1 54.13 44.50 17.29
N ARG A 2 54.01 43.37 16.56
CA ARG A 2 52.99 43.12 15.54
C ARG A 2 51.96 42.15 16.10
N ARG A 3 50.66 42.50 16.12
CA ARG A 3 49.56 41.62 16.45
C ARG A 3 49.15 40.83 15.19
N PRO A 4 48.85 39.52 15.28
CA PRO A 4 48.32 38.75 14.17
C PRO A 4 46.80 38.93 14.05
N SER A 5 46.34 39.06 12.81
CA SER A 5 44.96 39.15 12.37
C SER A 5 44.23 37.80 12.50
N LEU A 6 43.02 37.83 13.06
CA LEU A 6 42.13 36.70 13.21
C LEU A 6 41.59 36.22 11.85
N LEU A 7 41.68 34.90 11.61
CA LEU A 7 41.09 34.21 10.47
C LEU A 7 39.57 34.36 10.48
N ASN A 8 39.06 34.94 9.43
CA ASN A 8 37.64 34.87 9.05
C ASN A 8 37.33 33.46 8.47
N LEU A 9 36.72 32.58 9.26
CA LEU A 9 36.10 31.37 8.77
C LEU A 9 34.78 31.74 8.05
N SER A 10 34.85 31.82 6.74
CA SER A 10 33.63 31.89 5.88
C SER A 10 32.91 30.54 5.94
N LEU A 11 31.83 30.47 6.70
CA LEU A 11 30.82 29.40 6.62
C LEU A 11 30.31 29.35 5.19
N GLY A 12 30.69 28.33 4.45
CA GLY A 12 30.30 28.08 3.08
C GLY A 12 28.76 27.96 2.96
N LYS A 13 28.17 29.00 2.40
CA LYS A 13 26.77 28.98 1.95
C LYS A 13 26.64 27.91 0.86
N LYS A 14 25.99 26.79 1.15
CA LYS A 14 25.63 25.76 0.13
C LYS A 14 24.97 26.46 -1.06
N PRO A 15 25.35 26.14 -2.30
CA PRO A 15 24.82 26.82 -3.47
C PRO A 15 23.31 26.63 -3.57
N ALA A 16 22.57 27.70 -3.75
CA ALA A 16 21.10 27.76 -3.89
C ALA A 16 20.54 26.85 -5.00
N ALA A 17 21.34 26.46 -5.98
CA ALA A 17 20.99 25.53 -7.05
C ALA A 17 20.70 24.10 -6.55
N SER A 18 21.38 23.62 -5.48
CA SER A 18 21.14 22.28 -4.91
C SER A 18 19.85 22.19 -4.11
N GLN A 19 19.39 23.30 -3.53
CA GLN A 19 18.12 23.36 -2.80
C GLN A 19 16.93 23.48 -3.75
N ALA A 20 17.07 24.22 -4.85
CA ALA A 20 16.02 24.35 -5.86
C ALA A 20 15.75 23.04 -6.60
N THR A 21 16.77 22.23 -6.91
CA THR A 21 16.62 20.90 -7.51
C THR A 21 16.01 19.89 -6.53
N ALA A 22 16.35 19.93 -5.25
CA ALA A 22 15.79 19.04 -4.23
C ALA A 22 14.31 19.36 -3.95
N THR A 23 13.91 20.62 -3.93
CA THR A 23 12.51 21.04 -3.76
C THR A 23 11.67 20.75 -5.01
N ALA A 24 12.23 20.90 -6.21
CA ALA A 24 11.54 20.55 -7.46
C ALA A 24 11.31 19.03 -7.59
N THR A 25 12.28 18.20 -7.20
CA THR A 25 12.12 16.72 -7.19
C THR A 25 11.13 16.26 -6.13
N ALA A 26 11.13 16.84 -4.93
CA ALA A 26 10.17 16.52 -3.89
C ALA A 26 8.74 16.96 -4.29
N GLY A 27 8.59 18.10 -4.93
CA GLY A 27 7.30 18.61 -5.40
C GLY A 27 6.71 17.80 -6.55
N ALA A 28 7.53 17.33 -7.48
CA ALA A 28 7.10 16.48 -8.56
C ALA A 28 6.64 15.09 -8.06
N ALA A 29 7.26 14.55 -7.02
CA ALA A 29 6.84 13.31 -6.37
C ALA A 29 5.51 13.46 -5.59
N ALA A 30 5.22 14.65 -5.06
CA ALA A 30 4.00 14.97 -4.31
C ALA A 30 2.86 15.51 -5.20
N PHE A 31 3.02 15.51 -6.52
CA PHE A 31 2.02 16.05 -7.46
C PHE A 31 0.65 15.37 -7.31
N PRO A 32 -0.48 16.11 -7.14
CA PRO A 32 -1.80 15.55 -6.90
C PRO A 32 -2.44 15.01 -8.19
N ARG A 33 -1.90 13.91 -8.72
CA ARG A 33 -2.24 13.32 -10.02
C ARG A 33 -3.72 13.11 -10.25
N ARG A 34 -4.43 12.60 -9.22
CA ARG A 34 -5.87 12.33 -9.33
C ARG A 34 -6.67 13.61 -9.52
N LEU A 35 -6.41 14.62 -8.67
CA LEU A 35 -7.10 15.91 -8.74
C LEU A 35 -6.81 16.63 -10.05
N PHE A 36 -5.55 16.66 -10.46
CA PHE A 36 -5.14 17.19 -11.76
C PHE A 36 -5.91 16.56 -12.93
N CYS A 37 -5.99 15.22 -12.98
CA CYS A 37 -6.71 14.52 -14.04
C CYS A 37 -8.21 14.84 -14.01
N GLN A 38 -8.82 14.93 -12.81
CA GLN A 38 -10.23 15.26 -12.66
C GLN A 38 -10.54 16.68 -13.11
N GLU A 39 -9.78 17.66 -12.63
CA GLU A 39 -10.01 19.07 -12.94
C GLU A 39 -9.74 19.37 -14.43
N LEU A 40 -8.63 18.84 -14.97
CA LEU A 40 -8.33 19.02 -16.39
C LEU A 40 -9.41 18.40 -17.27
N ALA A 41 -9.91 17.21 -16.93
CA ALA A 41 -10.99 16.56 -17.67
C ALA A 41 -12.27 17.41 -17.68
N VAL A 42 -12.66 18.00 -16.53
CA VAL A 42 -13.83 18.85 -16.41
C VAL A 42 -13.70 20.10 -17.28
N LEU A 43 -12.53 20.74 -17.30
CA LEU A 43 -12.30 21.95 -18.12
C LEU A 43 -12.34 21.60 -19.62
N LEU A 44 -11.75 20.48 -20.03
CA LEU A 44 -11.81 20.02 -21.42
C LEU A 44 -13.24 19.65 -21.85
N ASP A 45 -14.03 19.01 -20.97
CA ASP A 45 -15.44 18.69 -21.24
C ASP A 45 -16.32 19.96 -21.36
N ALA A 46 -15.95 21.02 -20.63
CA ALA A 46 -16.58 22.32 -20.77
C ALA A 46 -16.19 23.05 -22.09
N GLY A 47 -15.34 22.45 -22.92
CA GLY A 47 -14.87 23.01 -24.19
C GLY A 47 -13.74 24.02 -24.04
N ILE A 48 -13.14 24.16 -22.87
CA ILE A 48 -12.01 25.07 -22.66
C ILE A 48 -10.75 24.48 -23.33
N PRO A 49 -10.02 25.26 -24.14
CA PRO A 49 -8.82 24.79 -24.80
C PRO A 49 -7.78 24.27 -23.78
N LEU A 50 -7.01 23.24 -24.16
CA LEU A 50 -6.04 22.58 -23.29
C LEU A 50 -5.04 23.55 -22.64
N TYR A 51 -4.54 24.52 -23.40
CA TYR A 51 -3.59 25.50 -22.89
C TYR A 51 -4.23 26.40 -21.82
N GLU A 52 -5.43 26.91 -22.07
CA GLU A 52 -6.19 27.71 -21.10
C GLU A 52 -6.54 26.91 -19.87
N SER A 53 -6.96 25.66 -20.04
CA SER A 53 -7.24 24.75 -18.92
C SER A 53 -6.02 24.60 -17.98
N LEU A 54 -4.83 24.40 -18.54
CA LEU A 54 -3.60 24.29 -17.75
C LEU A 54 -3.19 25.62 -17.10
N MET A 55 -3.43 26.74 -17.76
CA MET A 55 -3.21 28.07 -17.17
C MET A 55 -4.14 28.30 -15.97
N THR A 56 -5.42 28.00 -16.11
CA THR A 56 -6.42 28.09 -15.03
C THR A 56 -6.04 27.22 -13.83
N LEU A 57 -5.61 25.98 -14.07
CA LEU A 57 -5.13 25.10 -13.00
C LEU A 57 -3.89 25.66 -12.31
N ARG A 58 -2.98 26.26 -13.06
CA ARG A 58 -1.76 26.88 -12.51
C ARG A 58 -2.06 28.11 -11.67
N GLU A 59 -3.01 28.96 -12.09
CA GLU A 59 -3.41 30.17 -11.36
C GLU A 59 -4.12 29.86 -10.04
N LYS A 60 -4.89 28.78 -10.02
CA LYS A 60 -5.56 28.28 -8.82
C LYS A 60 -4.61 27.69 -7.79
N GLU A 61 -3.43 27.21 -8.22
CA GLU A 61 -2.54 26.38 -7.42
C GLU A 61 -1.74 27.20 -6.41
N GLU A 62 -1.87 26.87 -5.12
CA GLU A 62 -1.13 27.54 -4.03
C GLU A 62 0.26 26.94 -3.81
N SER A 63 0.48 25.66 -4.19
CA SER A 63 1.75 24.97 -4.04
C SER A 63 2.72 25.40 -5.14
N ALA A 64 3.80 26.08 -4.77
CA ALA A 64 4.84 26.49 -5.72
C ALA A 64 5.43 25.32 -6.51
N ALA A 65 5.53 24.15 -5.90
CA ALA A 65 6.07 22.94 -6.54
C ALA A 65 5.11 22.38 -7.61
N VAL A 66 3.80 22.37 -7.35
CA VAL A 66 2.79 21.95 -8.32
C VAL A 66 2.65 23.00 -9.44
N ALA A 67 2.66 24.29 -9.10
CA ALA A 67 2.65 25.38 -10.06
C ALA A 67 3.87 25.34 -11.02
N GLN A 68 5.03 24.89 -10.53
CA GLN A 68 6.24 24.69 -11.36
C GLN A 68 6.04 23.55 -12.37
N VAL A 69 5.45 22.41 -11.96
CA VAL A 69 5.13 21.30 -12.88
C VAL A 69 4.15 21.77 -13.94
N LEU A 70 3.06 22.45 -13.57
CA LEU A 70 2.08 23.01 -14.50
C LEU A 70 2.71 24.06 -15.43
N GLY A 71 3.62 24.90 -14.91
CA GLY A 71 4.41 25.86 -15.71
C GLY A 71 5.29 25.19 -16.75
N THR A 72 5.88 24.04 -16.45
CA THR A 72 6.64 23.25 -17.44
C THR A 72 5.72 22.73 -18.56
N LEU A 73 4.52 22.25 -18.21
CA LEU A 73 3.54 21.79 -19.20
C LEU A 73 3.07 22.94 -20.10
N THR A 74 2.68 24.08 -19.53
CA THR A 74 2.23 25.25 -20.31
C THR A 74 3.33 25.78 -21.23
N THR A 75 4.57 25.84 -20.77
CA THR A 75 5.72 26.23 -21.59
C THR A 75 5.98 25.26 -22.72
N ALA A 76 5.90 23.94 -22.47
CA ALA A 76 6.06 22.95 -23.51
C ALA A 76 4.96 23.01 -24.58
N LEU A 77 3.70 23.24 -24.17
CA LEU A 77 2.58 23.42 -25.08
C LEU A 77 2.72 24.71 -25.92
N SER A 78 3.17 25.83 -25.34
CA SER A 78 3.42 27.06 -26.10
C SER A 78 4.55 26.91 -27.14
N GLN A 79 5.45 25.94 -26.94
CA GLN A 79 6.47 25.53 -27.91
C GLN A 79 5.97 24.53 -28.96
N GLY A 80 4.66 24.24 -29.00
CA GLY A 80 4.05 23.33 -29.97
C GLY A 80 4.20 21.83 -29.62
N LYS A 81 4.68 21.48 -28.42
CA LYS A 81 4.71 20.08 -27.98
C LYS A 81 3.31 19.59 -27.62
N THR A 82 3.06 18.31 -27.81
CA THR A 82 1.81 17.68 -27.35
C THR A 82 1.79 17.53 -25.83
N LEU A 83 0.59 17.34 -25.24
CA LEU A 83 0.45 17.12 -23.79
C LEU A 83 1.26 15.89 -23.32
N SER A 84 1.20 14.79 -24.08
CA SER A 84 1.97 13.57 -23.77
C SER A 84 3.49 13.82 -23.80
N GLN A 85 3.99 14.62 -24.75
CA GLN A 85 5.40 15.02 -24.80
C GLN A 85 5.79 15.92 -23.62
N ALA A 86 4.92 16.87 -23.24
CA ALA A 86 5.14 17.71 -22.08
C ALA A 86 5.18 16.90 -20.77
N MET A 87 4.27 15.95 -20.60
CA MET A 87 4.24 15.05 -19.44
C MET A 87 5.49 14.16 -19.35
N ARG A 88 6.05 13.69 -20.46
CA ARG A 88 7.31 12.91 -20.49
C ARG A 88 8.50 13.69 -19.94
N MET A 89 8.47 15.01 -19.97
CA MET A 89 9.52 15.85 -19.36
C MET A 89 9.47 15.85 -17.83
N GLN A 90 8.40 15.32 -17.23
CA GLN A 90 8.16 15.27 -15.79
C GLN A 90 7.84 13.84 -15.30
N PRO A 91 8.79 12.89 -15.41
CA PRO A 91 8.54 11.46 -15.12
C PRO A 91 8.23 11.17 -13.64
N LEU A 92 8.60 12.07 -12.72
CA LEU A 92 8.26 11.96 -11.31
C LEU A 92 6.80 12.38 -11.02
N ALA A 93 6.24 13.28 -11.83
CA ALA A 93 4.86 13.74 -11.69
C ALA A 93 3.87 12.84 -12.42
N PHE A 94 4.21 12.32 -13.59
CA PHE A 94 3.30 11.57 -14.47
C PHE A 94 3.79 10.15 -14.72
N SER A 95 2.90 9.17 -14.57
CA SER A 95 3.20 7.76 -14.80
C SER A 95 3.26 7.43 -16.31
N SER A 96 4.02 6.41 -16.68
CA SER A 96 4.07 5.88 -18.05
C SER A 96 2.67 5.50 -18.56
N LEU A 97 1.83 4.94 -17.70
CA LEU A 97 0.44 4.61 -18.01
C LEU A 97 -0.38 5.83 -18.44
N LEU A 98 -0.32 6.94 -17.66
CA LEU A 98 -1.04 8.17 -18.02
C LEU A 98 -0.53 8.73 -19.34
N ILE A 99 0.78 8.79 -19.51
CA ILE A 99 1.41 9.30 -20.73
C ILE A 99 0.96 8.50 -21.94
N ALA A 100 0.95 7.15 -21.86
CA ALA A 100 0.51 6.29 -22.95
C ALA A 100 -0.98 6.47 -23.27
N SER A 101 -1.84 6.59 -22.25
CA SER A 101 -3.27 6.85 -22.43
C SER A 101 -3.53 8.20 -23.10
N ILE A 102 -2.84 9.25 -22.68
CA ILE A 102 -2.97 10.59 -23.28
C ILE A 102 -2.45 10.59 -24.71
N GLU A 103 -1.32 9.96 -24.99
CA GLU A 103 -0.75 9.88 -26.34
C GLU A 103 -1.72 9.21 -27.33
N ALA A 104 -2.35 8.11 -26.93
CA ALA A 104 -3.34 7.43 -27.76
C ALA A 104 -4.60 8.28 -27.95
N SER A 105 -5.13 8.85 -26.85
CA SER A 105 -6.36 9.64 -26.86
C SER A 105 -6.24 10.98 -27.60
N GLN A 106 -5.04 11.54 -27.71
CA GLN A 106 -4.79 12.75 -28.50
C GLN A 106 -5.08 12.53 -30.00
N ARG A 107 -4.88 11.31 -30.51
CA ARG A 107 -5.18 10.96 -31.90
C ARG A 107 -6.68 10.82 -32.16
N THR A 108 -7.45 10.46 -31.16
CA THR A 108 -8.91 10.24 -31.25
C THR A 108 -9.72 11.45 -30.75
N GLY A 109 -9.07 12.48 -30.19
CA GLY A 109 -9.74 13.62 -29.56
C GLY A 109 -10.40 13.32 -28.20
N GLN A 110 -10.18 12.13 -27.62
CA GLN A 110 -10.83 11.67 -26.38
C GLN A 110 -9.98 11.91 -25.13
N THR A 111 -9.19 12.98 -25.10
CA THR A 111 -8.25 13.26 -24.00
C THR A 111 -8.95 13.42 -22.64
N SER A 112 -10.13 14.06 -22.60
CA SER A 112 -10.90 14.21 -21.35
C SER A 112 -11.36 12.86 -20.80
N GLN A 113 -11.78 11.94 -21.69
CA GLN A 113 -12.17 10.59 -21.29
C GLN A 113 -10.99 9.80 -20.72
N ALA A 114 -9.82 9.85 -21.36
CA ALA A 114 -8.61 9.20 -20.86
C ALA A 114 -8.18 9.73 -19.49
N LEU A 115 -8.28 11.04 -19.27
CA LEU A 115 -8.03 11.66 -17.96
C LEU A 115 -9.01 11.18 -16.88
N ARG A 116 -10.32 11.12 -17.19
CA ARG A 116 -11.33 10.59 -16.26
C ARG A 116 -11.07 9.14 -15.89
N GLN A 117 -10.78 8.31 -16.87
CA GLN A 117 -10.47 6.90 -16.64
C GLN A 117 -9.22 6.73 -15.77
N HIS A 118 -8.18 7.52 -16.02
CA HIS A 118 -6.97 7.49 -15.18
C HIS A 118 -7.24 8.00 -13.76
N ALA A 119 -8.05 9.05 -13.59
CA ALA A 119 -8.48 9.52 -12.28
C ALA A 119 -9.27 8.45 -11.50
N ALA A 120 -10.17 7.72 -12.19
CA ALA A 120 -10.90 6.59 -11.62
C ALA A 120 -9.96 5.44 -11.21
N TYR A 121 -8.94 5.14 -12.02
CA TYR A 121 -7.90 4.16 -11.68
C TYR A 121 -7.13 4.55 -10.40
N LEU A 122 -6.72 5.81 -10.28
CA LEU A 122 -6.04 6.31 -9.08
C LEU A 122 -6.97 6.30 -7.84
N ALA A 123 -8.26 6.62 -8.02
CA ALA A 123 -9.25 6.52 -6.96
C ALA A 123 -9.44 5.08 -6.47
N TRP A 124 -9.45 4.12 -7.40
CA TRP A 124 -9.50 2.69 -7.08
C TRP A 124 -8.28 2.23 -6.28
N LEU A 125 -7.06 2.61 -6.69
CA LEU A 125 -5.83 2.29 -5.95
C LEU A 125 -5.88 2.83 -4.51
N THR A 126 -6.33 4.07 -4.35
CA THR A 126 -6.48 4.69 -3.03
C THR A 126 -7.53 3.95 -2.21
N GLY A 127 -8.70 3.68 -2.79
CA GLY A 127 -9.79 2.96 -2.13
C GLY A 127 -9.42 1.54 -1.70
N LEU A 128 -8.61 0.83 -2.49
CA LEU A 128 -8.08 -0.48 -2.09
C LEU A 128 -7.18 -0.37 -0.86
N ARG A 129 -6.26 0.60 -0.86
CA ARG A 129 -5.39 0.88 0.30
C ARG A 129 -6.20 1.24 1.54
N ASP A 130 -7.19 2.12 1.41
CA ASP A 130 -8.02 2.58 2.51
C ASP A 130 -8.83 1.45 3.12
N LYS A 131 -9.37 0.54 2.30
CA LYS A 131 -10.05 -0.67 2.76
C LYS A 131 -9.13 -1.57 3.58
N LEU A 132 -7.91 -1.80 3.12
CA LEU A 132 -6.92 -2.63 3.84
C LEU A 132 -6.51 -1.99 5.16
N VAL A 133 -6.25 -0.68 5.18
CA VAL A 133 -5.90 0.07 6.40
C VAL A 133 -7.06 0.04 7.39
N SER A 134 -8.28 0.33 6.93
CA SER A 134 -9.48 0.33 7.80
C SER A 134 -9.74 -1.04 8.41
N ALA A 135 -9.55 -2.12 7.67
CA ALA A 135 -9.69 -3.48 8.17
C ALA A 135 -8.65 -3.83 9.26
N ALA A 136 -7.48 -3.18 9.23
CA ALA A 136 -6.40 -3.41 10.21
C ALA A 136 -6.54 -2.57 11.49
N ILE A 137 -7.36 -1.50 11.50
CA ILE A 137 -7.48 -0.59 12.65
C ILE A 137 -8.02 -1.33 13.88
N TYR A 138 -9.13 -2.05 13.76
CA TYR A 138 -9.74 -2.75 14.90
C TYR A 138 -8.80 -3.81 15.51
N PRO A 139 -8.20 -4.73 14.75
CA PRO A 139 -7.19 -5.65 15.25
C PRO A 139 -6.02 -4.96 15.96
N ALA A 140 -5.52 -3.86 15.39
CA ALA A 140 -4.41 -3.11 15.98
C ALA A 140 -4.76 -2.51 17.34
N ILE A 141 -5.95 -1.90 17.46
CA ILE A 141 -6.43 -1.34 18.73
C ILE A 141 -6.62 -2.44 19.76
N LEU A 142 -7.23 -3.57 19.38
CA LEU A 142 -7.47 -4.69 20.30
C LEU A 142 -6.16 -5.29 20.81
N ILE A 143 -5.19 -5.53 19.93
CA ILE A 143 -3.85 -6.03 20.30
C ILE A 143 -3.15 -5.01 21.21
N GLY A 144 -3.20 -3.72 20.87
CA GLY A 144 -2.58 -2.66 21.68
C GLY A 144 -3.17 -2.58 23.08
N ALA A 145 -4.50 -2.59 23.21
CA ALA A 145 -5.19 -2.59 24.49
C ALA A 145 -4.86 -3.85 25.33
N SER A 146 -4.88 -5.01 24.69
CA SER A 146 -4.56 -6.28 25.37
C SER A 146 -3.10 -6.32 25.83
N LEU A 147 -2.18 -5.84 25.02
CA LEU A 147 -0.76 -5.76 25.35
C LEU A 147 -0.55 -4.82 26.56
N LEU A 148 -1.28 -3.70 26.63
CA LEU A 148 -1.26 -2.78 27.76
C LEU A 148 -1.75 -3.49 29.04
N VAL A 149 -2.88 -4.21 28.96
CA VAL A 149 -3.42 -4.96 30.12
C VAL A 149 -2.44 -6.04 30.58
N ILE A 150 -1.88 -6.84 29.65
CA ILE A 150 -0.91 -7.88 29.97
C ILE A 150 0.34 -7.26 30.63
N THR A 151 0.86 -6.18 30.06
CA THR A 151 2.01 -5.47 30.62
C THR A 151 1.69 -4.95 32.04
N PHE A 152 0.53 -4.33 32.23
CA PHE A 152 0.08 -3.85 33.54
C PHE A 152 0.00 -5.00 34.57
N LEU A 153 -0.64 -6.11 34.21
CA LEU A 153 -0.72 -7.28 35.08
C LEU A 153 0.68 -7.80 35.43
N THR A 154 1.56 -7.96 34.46
CA THR A 154 2.90 -8.54 34.65
C THR A 154 3.82 -7.61 35.46
N VAL A 155 3.74 -6.29 35.25
CA VAL A 155 4.63 -5.32 35.95
C VAL A 155 4.13 -4.94 37.34
N PHE A 156 2.82 -4.80 37.50
CA PHE A 156 2.27 -4.25 38.76
C PHE A 156 1.56 -5.30 39.63
N VAL A 157 0.88 -6.26 39.04
CA VAL A 157 0.04 -7.19 39.79
C VAL A 157 0.81 -8.45 40.18
N VAL A 158 1.47 -9.09 39.21
CA VAL A 158 2.21 -10.35 39.44
C VAL A 158 3.29 -10.21 40.52
N PRO A 159 4.12 -9.15 40.59
CA PRO A 159 5.12 -9.02 41.67
C PRO A 159 4.50 -8.94 43.08
N ARG A 160 3.38 -8.22 43.25
CA ARG A 160 2.69 -8.12 44.53
C ARG A 160 2.19 -9.48 45.04
N PHE A 161 1.74 -10.33 44.14
CA PHE A 161 1.37 -11.70 44.50
C PHE A 161 2.61 -12.55 44.79
N ALA A 162 3.72 -12.36 44.09
CA ALA A 162 4.96 -13.06 44.33
C ALA A 162 5.47 -12.83 45.76
N ASP A 163 5.43 -11.57 46.25
CA ASP A 163 5.85 -11.21 47.62
C ASP A 163 4.97 -11.90 48.70
N ILE A 164 3.66 -12.01 48.47
CA ILE A 164 2.72 -12.69 49.35
C ILE A 164 3.04 -14.19 49.45
N TYR A 165 3.36 -14.82 48.32
CA TYR A 165 3.66 -16.27 48.29
C TYR A 165 5.01 -16.62 48.91
N GLU A 166 6.04 -15.79 48.78
CA GLU A 166 7.31 -16.01 49.46
C GLU A 166 7.15 -16.03 50.99
N GLY A 167 6.23 -15.22 51.51
CA GLY A 167 5.92 -15.20 52.94
C GLY A 167 5.20 -16.44 53.46
N MET A 168 4.58 -17.25 52.56
CA MET A 168 3.79 -18.42 52.95
C MET A 168 4.51 -19.76 52.90
N GLY A 169 5.73 -19.85 52.31
CA GLY A 169 6.61 -21.03 52.37
C GLY A 169 6.12 -22.28 51.63
N GLY A 170 5.11 -22.17 50.75
CA GLY A 170 4.52 -23.30 50.03
C GLY A 170 5.24 -23.62 48.69
N GLU A 171 5.19 -24.86 48.24
CA GLU A 171 5.65 -25.25 46.91
C GLU A 171 4.71 -24.73 45.84
N LEU A 172 5.21 -23.89 44.96
CA LEU A 172 4.44 -23.29 43.86
C LEU A 172 4.33 -24.25 42.64
N PRO A 173 3.14 -24.39 42.03
CA PRO A 173 3.05 -25.07 40.74
C PRO A 173 4.02 -24.47 39.75
N TRP A 174 4.67 -25.31 38.92
CA TRP A 174 5.74 -24.88 38.04
C TRP A 174 5.35 -23.71 37.10
N LEU A 175 4.10 -23.70 36.57
CA LEU A 175 3.56 -22.63 35.72
C LEU A 175 3.41 -21.31 36.46
N SER A 176 2.90 -21.35 37.71
CA SER A 176 2.79 -20.18 38.59
C SER A 176 4.18 -19.66 38.98
N GLY A 177 5.13 -20.59 39.24
CA GLY A 177 6.53 -20.24 39.52
C GLY A 177 7.22 -19.54 38.34
N VAL A 178 7.01 -19.99 37.12
CA VAL A 178 7.53 -19.33 35.91
C VAL A 178 6.91 -17.92 35.75
N LEU A 179 5.59 -17.79 35.97
CA LEU A 179 4.91 -16.49 35.85
C LEU A 179 5.42 -15.50 36.92
N LEU A 180 5.55 -15.96 38.17
CA LEU A 180 6.00 -15.12 39.30
C LEU A 180 7.48 -14.73 39.14
N ASN A 181 8.37 -15.67 38.75
CA ASN A 181 9.77 -15.35 38.50
C ASN A 181 9.95 -14.36 37.33
N THR A 182 9.18 -14.53 36.25
CA THR A 182 9.19 -13.56 35.16
C THR A 182 8.64 -12.21 35.61
N GLY A 183 7.57 -12.20 36.41
CA GLY A 183 6.98 -10.99 36.95
C GLY A 183 7.93 -10.23 37.89
N LYS A 184 8.71 -10.93 38.76
CA LYS A 184 9.75 -10.32 39.59
C LYS A 184 10.86 -9.69 38.75
N ALA A 185 11.43 -10.45 37.83
CA ALA A 185 12.48 -9.93 36.93
C ALA A 185 12.03 -8.69 36.15
N VAL A 186 10.74 -8.65 35.75
CA VAL A 186 10.12 -7.50 35.09
C VAL A 186 9.85 -6.35 36.07
N GLY A 187 9.39 -6.66 37.30
CA GLY A 187 9.10 -5.68 38.37
C GLY A 187 10.34 -4.95 38.85
N GLU A 188 11.49 -5.64 38.97
CA GLU A 188 12.77 -5.03 39.33
C GLU A 188 13.30 -4.07 38.24
N HIS A 189 12.94 -4.29 36.97
CA HIS A 189 13.44 -3.52 35.86
C HIS A 189 12.33 -3.10 34.87
N PRO A 190 11.32 -2.31 35.30
CA PRO A 190 10.17 -1.95 34.46
C PRO A 190 10.57 -1.19 33.17
N TRP A 191 11.68 -0.48 33.22
CA TRP A 191 12.24 0.20 32.04
C TRP A 191 12.76 -0.77 30.96
N MET A 192 13.19 -2.00 31.33
CA MET A 192 13.59 -3.03 30.35
C MET A 192 12.40 -3.51 29.53
N VAL A 193 11.21 -3.61 30.13
CA VAL A 193 9.98 -3.98 29.42
C VAL A 193 9.60 -2.89 28.42
N LEU A 194 9.65 -1.63 28.86
CA LEU A 194 9.39 -0.50 27.99
C LEU A 194 10.42 -0.43 26.84
N ALA A 195 11.70 -0.59 27.17
CA ALA A 195 12.77 -0.63 26.17
C ALA A 195 12.62 -1.81 25.22
N GLY A 196 12.28 -3.00 25.70
CA GLY A 196 12.00 -4.19 24.88
C GLY A 196 10.81 -3.97 23.95
N LEU A 197 9.72 -3.38 24.43
CA LEU A 197 8.55 -3.04 23.62
C LEU A 197 8.90 -1.99 22.56
N LEU A 198 9.61 -0.93 22.91
CA LEU A 198 10.07 0.08 21.95
C LEU A 198 11.03 -0.51 20.92
N CYS A 199 11.94 -1.38 21.36
CA CYS A 199 12.87 -2.09 20.46
C CYS A 199 12.10 -3.01 19.49
N LEU A 200 11.08 -3.75 19.97
CA LEU A 200 10.22 -4.58 19.13
C LEU A 200 9.47 -3.74 18.10
N VAL A 201 8.87 -2.64 18.51
CA VAL A 201 8.18 -1.71 17.60
C VAL A 201 9.15 -1.12 16.58
N ALA A 202 10.33 -0.64 17.03
CA ALA A 202 11.35 -0.12 16.14
C ALA A 202 11.86 -1.18 15.15
N LEU A 203 12.03 -2.43 15.60
CA LEU A 203 12.43 -3.56 14.76
C LEU A 203 11.36 -3.89 13.72
N VAL A 204 10.09 -3.92 14.11
CA VAL A 204 8.97 -4.14 13.18
C VAL A 204 8.90 -3.01 12.15
N VAL A 205 9.00 -1.75 12.58
CA VAL A 205 8.97 -0.59 11.68
C VAL A 205 10.19 -0.59 10.74
N SER A 206 11.39 -0.85 11.23
CA SER A 206 12.61 -0.91 10.41
C SER A 206 12.58 -2.09 9.44
N ALA A 207 12.09 -3.26 9.88
CA ALA A 207 11.87 -4.41 9.01
C ALA A 207 10.87 -4.10 7.89
N TRP A 208 9.78 -3.38 8.21
CA TRP A 208 8.80 -2.95 7.21
C TRP A 208 9.35 -1.92 6.22
N GLN A 209 10.33 -1.12 6.60
CA GLN A 209 11.02 -0.18 5.70
C GLN A 209 12.05 -0.88 4.80
N SER A 210 12.58 -2.01 5.21
CA SER A 210 13.55 -2.78 4.42
C SER A 210 12.92 -3.42 3.19
N SER A 211 13.47 -3.11 2.00
CA SER A 211 13.02 -3.71 0.73
C SER A 211 13.19 -5.22 0.69
N SER A 212 14.27 -5.73 1.29
CA SER A 212 14.57 -7.16 1.34
C SER A 212 13.57 -7.94 2.20
N VAL A 213 13.20 -7.38 3.37
CA VAL A 213 12.19 -8.01 4.25
C VAL A 213 10.82 -7.99 3.60
N ARG A 214 10.44 -6.88 2.98
CA ARG A 214 9.15 -6.81 2.24
C ARG A 214 9.11 -7.82 1.10
N ALA A 215 10.20 -8.01 0.35
CA ALA A 215 10.27 -9.01 -0.72
C ALA A 215 10.15 -10.44 -0.16
N ALA A 216 10.86 -10.76 0.92
CA ALA A 216 10.80 -12.09 1.55
C ALA A 216 9.40 -12.37 2.16
N VAL A 217 8.79 -11.38 2.81
CA VAL A 217 7.42 -11.52 3.35
C VAL A 217 6.41 -11.68 2.22
N SER A 218 6.52 -10.88 1.15
CA SER A 218 5.63 -11.03 -0.01
C SER A 218 5.76 -12.40 -0.64
N GLU A 219 6.96 -12.90 -0.86
CA GLU A 219 7.20 -14.25 -1.42
C GLU A 219 6.57 -15.35 -0.54
N ARG A 220 6.69 -15.21 0.79
CA ARG A 220 6.11 -16.16 1.72
C ARG A 220 4.58 -16.11 1.75
N LEU A 221 4.01 -14.92 1.69
CA LEU A 221 2.55 -14.71 1.60
C LEU A 221 1.98 -15.29 0.28
N TRP A 222 2.69 -15.15 -0.83
CA TRP A 222 2.31 -15.75 -2.11
C TRP A 222 2.26 -17.30 -2.06
N LYS A 223 3.10 -17.94 -1.27
CA LYS A 223 3.11 -19.40 -1.08
C LYS A 223 2.04 -19.91 -0.11
N THR A 224 1.35 -19.00 0.60
CA THR A 224 0.31 -19.40 1.57
C THR A 224 -0.99 -19.76 0.83
N PRO A 225 -1.59 -20.95 1.11
CA PRO A 225 -2.73 -21.45 0.33
C PRO A 225 -4.01 -20.58 0.45
N VAL A 226 -4.14 -19.77 1.50
CA VAL A 226 -5.30 -18.89 1.71
C VAL A 226 -5.05 -17.49 1.13
N ILE A 227 -3.86 -16.94 1.28
CA ILE A 227 -3.53 -15.55 0.94
C ILE A 227 -3.01 -15.44 -0.50
N GLY A 228 -2.19 -16.40 -0.95
CA GLY A 228 -1.57 -16.38 -2.28
C GLY A 228 -2.56 -16.20 -3.42
N PRO A 229 -3.65 -17.00 -3.51
CA PRO A 229 -4.67 -16.83 -4.55
C PRO A 229 -5.33 -15.44 -4.51
N ARG A 230 -5.49 -14.82 -3.33
CA ARG A 230 -6.09 -13.49 -3.19
C ARG A 230 -5.15 -12.36 -3.63
N LEU A 231 -3.86 -12.47 -3.32
CA LEU A 231 -2.85 -11.56 -3.84
C LEU A 231 -2.80 -11.61 -5.38
N ARG A 232 -2.90 -12.82 -5.93
CA ARG A 232 -2.96 -13.01 -7.39
C ARG A 232 -4.19 -12.31 -8.00
N LEU A 233 -5.36 -12.41 -7.36
CA LEU A 233 -6.57 -11.72 -7.82
C LEU A 233 -6.42 -10.20 -7.80
N ILE A 234 -5.73 -9.63 -6.80
CA ILE A 234 -5.43 -8.18 -6.75
C ILE A 234 -4.57 -7.77 -7.96
N GLU A 235 -3.51 -8.53 -8.26
CA GLU A 235 -2.66 -8.22 -9.40
C GLU A 235 -3.39 -8.40 -10.74
N LEU A 236 -4.25 -9.43 -10.87
CA LEU A 236 -5.07 -9.64 -12.05
C LEU A 236 -6.13 -8.53 -12.23
N ALA A 237 -6.76 -8.08 -11.14
CA ALA A 237 -7.70 -6.95 -11.18
C ALA A 237 -7.00 -5.66 -11.65
N ALA A 238 -5.80 -5.38 -11.13
CA ALA A 238 -4.98 -4.25 -11.57
C ALA A 238 -4.58 -4.37 -13.05
N LEU A 239 -4.15 -5.55 -13.48
CA LEU A 239 -3.79 -5.84 -14.88
C LEU A 239 -4.97 -5.59 -15.81
N TYR A 240 -6.14 -6.17 -15.52
CA TYR A 240 -7.32 -6.04 -16.39
C TYR A 240 -7.86 -4.62 -16.42
N ARG A 241 -7.84 -3.92 -15.28
CA ARG A 241 -8.24 -2.51 -15.24
C ARG A 241 -7.32 -1.63 -16.06
N THR A 242 -6.01 -1.86 -15.96
CA THR A 242 -5.00 -1.12 -16.76
C THR A 242 -5.14 -1.41 -18.25
N LEU A 243 -5.27 -2.67 -18.63
CA LEU A 243 -5.51 -3.07 -20.01
C LEU A 243 -6.81 -2.49 -20.55
N GLY A 244 -7.89 -2.59 -19.78
CA GLY A 244 -9.19 -2.03 -20.14
C GLY A 244 -9.11 -0.53 -20.41
N LEU A 245 -8.44 0.22 -19.52
CA LEU A 245 -8.21 1.65 -19.64
C LEU A 245 -7.43 2.00 -20.91
N LEU A 246 -6.32 1.31 -21.17
CA LEU A 246 -5.46 1.56 -22.34
C LEU A 246 -6.19 1.24 -23.65
N LEU A 247 -6.91 0.13 -23.70
CA LEU A 247 -7.68 -0.26 -24.89
C LEU A 247 -8.83 0.70 -25.17
N GLN A 248 -9.55 1.17 -24.14
CA GLN A 248 -10.59 2.18 -24.27
C GLN A 248 -10.02 3.54 -24.70
N ALA A 249 -8.79 3.87 -24.31
CA ALA A 249 -8.07 5.05 -24.80
C ALA A 249 -7.57 4.92 -26.27
N GLY A 250 -7.75 3.75 -26.90
CA GLY A 250 -7.33 3.50 -28.28
C GLY A 250 -5.89 2.98 -28.42
N VAL A 251 -5.25 2.56 -27.33
CA VAL A 251 -3.94 1.90 -27.38
C VAL A 251 -4.11 0.49 -27.95
N ALA A 252 -3.29 0.09 -28.93
CA ALA A 252 -3.32 -1.27 -29.47
C ALA A 252 -2.94 -2.31 -28.39
N VAL A 253 -3.41 -3.55 -28.56
CA VAL A 253 -3.31 -4.62 -27.54
C VAL A 253 -1.87 -4.88 -27.09
N VAL A 254 -0.91 -5.00 -28.02
CA VAL A 254 0.49 -5.31 -27.67
C VAL A 254 1.16 -4.20 -26.89
N PRO A 255 1.13 -2.91 -27.31
CA PRO A 255 1.62 -1.80 -26.49
C PRO A 255 0.91 -1.67 -25.13
N ALA A 256 -0.39 -1.98 -25.07
CA ALA A 256 -1.15 -1.96 -23.80
C ALA A 256 -0.64 -3.03 -22.83
N LEU A 257 -0.34 -4.25 -23.32
CA LEU A 257 0.26 -5.32 -22.52
C LEU A 257 1.66 -4.95 -22.00
N GLU A 258 2.49 -4.35 -22.87
CA GLU A 258 3.84 -3.89 -22.50
C GLU A 258 3.80 -2.82 -21.40
N ALA A 259 2.95 -1.81 -21.56
CA ALA A 259 2.77 -0.77 -20.56
C ALA A 259 2.21 -1.33 -19.23
N SER A 260 1.32 -2.31 -19.30
CA SER A 260 0.77 -2.96 -18.12
C SER A 260 1.80 -3.82 -17.39
N ALA A 261 2.80 -4.38 -18.08
CA ALA A 261 3.84 -5.19 -17.46
C ALA A 261 4.74 -4.41 -16.48
N GLU A 262 4.82 -3.08 -16.62
CA GLU A 262 5.54 -2.23 -15.66
C GLU A 262 4.81 -2.10 -14.31
N LEU A 263 3.49 -2.29 -14.31
CA LEU A 263 2.62 -2.09 -13.14
C LEU A 263 2.31 -3.40 -12.40
N VAL A 264 2.52 -4.53 -13.06
CA VAL A 264 2.28 -5.86 -12.48
C VAL A 264 3.47 -6.28 -11.62
N GLY A 265 3.18 -6.95 -10.51
CA GLY A 265 4.19 -7.43 -9.57
C GLY A 265 5.19 -8.44 -10.19
N PRO A 266 6.32 -8.65 -9.51
CA PRO A 266 7.38 -9.50 -10.03
C PRO A 266 6.95 -10.95 -10.29
N SER A 267 5.88 -11.41 -9.64
CA SER A 267 5.35 -12.78 -9.79
C SER A 267 4.63 -12.99 -11.12
N LEU A 268 3.82 -12.04 -11.57
CA LEU A 268 3.04 -12.17 -12.80
C LEU A 268 3.73 -11.54 -14.02
N ARG A 269 4.69 -10.64 -13.81
CA ARG A 269 5.40 -9.94 -14.89
C ARG A 269 6.05 -10.86 -15.92
N PRO A 270 6.79 -11.92 -15.54
CA PRO A 270 7.38 -12.84 -16.52
C PRO A 270 6.32 -13.57 -17.35
N LEU A 271 5.22 -13.99 -16.72
CA LEU A 271 4.09 -14.64 -17.39
C LEU A 271 3.42 -13.71 -18.38
N LEU A 272 3.21 -12.46 -17.99
CA LEU A 272 2.63 -11.43 -18.85
C LEU A 272 3.53 -11.13 -20.07
N MET A 273 4.84 -11.07 -19.88
CA MET A 273 5.78 -10.87 -20.99
C MET A 273 5.77 -12.03 -21.98
N GLN A 274 5.63 -13.28 -21.50
CA GLN A 274 5.48 -14.46 -22.36
C GLN A 274 4.16 -14.41 -23.14
N ALA A 275 3.05 -14.08 -22.44
CA ALA A 275 1.75 -13.90 -23.07
C ALA A 275 1.80 -12.79 -24.14
N THR A 276 2.44 -11.66 -23.85
CA THR A 276 2.60 -10.56 -24.81
C THR A 276 3.32 -10.99 -26.08
N ARG A 277 4.35 -11.83 -25.96
CA ARG A 277 5.07 -12.37 -27.12
C ARG A 277 4.14 -13.22 -28.00
N ARG A 278 3.33 -14.06 -27.41
CA ARG A 278 2.35 -14.89 -28.13
C ARG A 278 1.30 -14.05 -28.86
N VAL A 279 0.80 -12.99 -28.18
CA VAL A 279 -0.14 -12.06 -28.81
C VAL A 279 0.50 -11.34 -30.01
N ARG A 280 1.77 -10.95 -29.90
CA ARG A 280 2.52 -10.36 -31.02
C ARG A 280 2.69 -11.33 -32.19
N GLU A 281 2.77 -12.64 -31.94
CA GLU A 281 2.81 -13.71 -32.93
C GLU A 281 1.44 -14.04 -33.52
N GLY A 282 0.38 -13.30 -33.14
CA GLY A 282 -0.97 -13.45 -33.68
C GLY A 282 -1.91 -14.36 -32.88
N THR A 283 -1.48 -14.87 -31.71
CA THR A 283 -2.38 -15.62 -30.82
C THR A 283 -3.41 -14.67 -30.20
N ARG A 284 -4.66 -15.12 -30.03
CA ARG A 284 -5.71 -14.33 -29.34
C ARG A 284 -5.29 -13.98 -27.93
N LEU A 285 -5.63 -12.78 -27.49
CA LEU A 285 -5.32 -12.31 -26.12
C LEU A 285 -5.89 -13.26 -25.05
N SER A 286 -7.17 -13.64 -25.21
CA SER A 286 -7.86 -14.53 -24.28
C SER A 286 -7.14 -15.88 -24.13
N ASP A 287 -6.72 -16.49 -25.23
CA ASP A 287 -6.04 -17.80 -25.22
C ASP A 287 -4.61 -17.67 -24.68
N SER A 288 -3.91 -16.59 -25.04
CA SER A 288 -2.55 -16.34 -24.54
C SER A 288 -2.52 -16.09 -23.02
N LEU A 289 -3.42 -15.25 -22.49
CA LEU A 289 -3.50 -15.02 -21.05
C LEU A 289 -3.92 -16.29 -20.30
N HIS A 290 -4.79 -17.13 -20.89
CA HIS A 290 -5.21 -18.38 -20.29
C HIS A 290 -4.06 -19.40 -20.21
N GLN A 291 -3.30 -19.59 -21.28
CA GLN A 291 -2.16 -20.50 -21.33
C GLN A 291 -1.07 -20.16 -20.30
N HIS A 292 -0.91 -18.87 -19.97
CA HIS A 292 0.06 -18.40 -18.98
C HIS A 292 -0.58 -18.19 -17.60
N GLU A 293 -1.73 -18.80 -17.35
CA GLU A 293 -2.45 -18.73 -16.08
C GLU A 293 -2.79 -17.29 -15.62
N LEU A 294 -2.87 -16.34 -16.53
CA LEU A 294 -3.25 -14.94 -16.25
C LEU A 294 -4.76 -14.70 -16.36
N SER A 295 -5.57 -15.74 -16.38
CA SER A 295 -7.03 -15.64 -16.42
C SER A 295 -7.71 -16.65 -15.51
N THR A 296 -8.92 -16.31 -15.09
CA THR A 296 -9.88 -17.23 -14.48
C THR A 296 -10.92 -17.67 -15.51
N PRO A 297 -11.75 -18.70 -15.26
CA PRO A 297 -12.81 -19.07 -16.18
C PRO A 297 -13.76 -17.93 -16.52
N VAL A 298 -14.06 -17.05 -15.55
CA VAL A 298 -14.96 -15.91 -15.75
C VAL A 298 -14.32 -14.85 -16.65
N SER A 299 -13.10 -14.41 -16.33
CA SER A 299 -12.41 -13.40 -17.15
C SER A 299 -12.07 -13.90 -18.55
N LEU A 300 -11.73 -15.20 -18.69
CA LEU A 300 -11.53 -15.82 -20.00
C LEU A 300 -12.76 -15.68 -20.89
N ARG A 301 -13.95 -15.97 -20.32
CA ARG A 301 -15.21 -15.86 -21.07
C ARG A 301 -15.52 -14.41 -21.44
N MET A 302 -15.32 -13.46 -20.52
CA MET A 302 -15.48 -12.03 -20.79
C MET A 302 -14.53 -11.55 -21.90
N MET A 303 -13.24 -11.94 -21.85
CA MET A 303 -12.27 -11.59 -22.91
C MET A 303 -12.67 -12.15 -24.27
N ARG A 304 -13.11 -13.42 -24.34
CA ARG A 304 -13.57 -14.02 -25.60
C ARG A 304 -14.76 -13.29 -26.20
N VAL A 305 -15.71 -12.88 -25.37
CA VAL A 305 -16.84 -12.05 -25.81
C VAL A 305 -16.32 -10.70 -26.31
N GLY A 306 -15.43 -10.03 -25.59
CA GLY A 306 -14.86 -8.76 -25.99
C GLY A 306 -14.06 -8.83 -27.29
N GLU A 307 -13.34 -9.94 -27.53
CA GLU A 307 -12.63 -10.19 -28.82
C GLU A 307 -13.60 -10.38 -30.00
N GLN A 308 -14.73 -11.02 -29.76
CA GLN A 308 -15.76 -11.27 -30.79
C GLN A 308 -16.56 -10.01 -31.13
N THR A 309 -16.85 -9.16 -30.12
CA THR A 309 -17.65 -7.95 -30.30
C THR A 309 -16.83 -6.71 -30.61
N GLY A 310 -15.50 -6.77 -30.49
CA GLY A 310 -14.60 -5.61 -30.57
C GLY A 310 -14.60 -4.74 -29.29
N GLU A 311 -15.31 -5.12 -28.24
CA GLU A 311 -15.44 -4.38 -26.97
C GLU A 311 -14.54 -4.95 -25.88
N LEU A 312 -13.28 -5.26 -26.21
CA LEU A 312 -12.34 -5.89 -25.29
C LEU A 312 -12.04 -5.01 -24.05
N GLY A 313 -11.91 -3.69 -24.23
CA GLY A 313 -11.67 -2.76 -23.12
C GLY A 313 -12.76 -2.79 -22.05
N PRO A 314 -14.04 -2.56 -22.39
CA PRO A 314 -15.16 -2.68 -21.44
C PRO A 314 -15.27 -4.06 -20.78
N MET A 315 -15.00 -5.15 -21.51
CA MET A 315 -15.06 -6.51 -20.95
C MET A 315 -13.94 -6.76 -19.93
N LEU A 316 -12.75 -6.23 -20.14
CA LEU A 316 -11.65 -6.29 -19.17
C LEU A 316 -11.96 -5.48 -17.91
N GLU A 317 -12.57 -4.31 -18.05
CA GLU A 317 -13.00 -3.51 -16.91
C GLU A 317 -14.06 -4.23 -16.06
N ARG A 318 -15.03 -4.88 -16.72
CA ARG A 318 -16.02 -5.73 -16.03
C ARG A 318 -15.36 -6.91 -15.30
N ALA A 319 -14.36 -7.55 -15.91
CA ALA A 319 -13.59 -8.61 -15.28
C ALA A 319 -12.82 -8.09 -14.04
N ALA A 320 -12.22 -6.90 -14.12
CA ALA A 320 -11.58 -6.26 -12.98
C ALA A 320 -12.57 -5.97 -11.84
N THR A 321 -13.75 -5.44 -12.16
CA THR A 321 -14.82 -5.18 -11.19
C THR A 321 -15.29 -6.46 -10.50
N PHE A 322 -15.43 -7.55 -11.25
CA PHE A 322 -15.78 -8.86 -10.68
C PHE A 322 -14.74 -9.32 -9.64
N TYR A 323 -13.46 -9.13 -9.92
CA TYR A 323 -12.40 -9.45 -8.94
C TYR A 323 -12.44 -8.54 -7.71
N ASP A 324 -12.73 -7.25 -7.90
CA ASP A 324 -12.88 -6.33 -6.77
C ASP A 324 -14.01 -6.76 -5.82
N GLU A 325 -15.14 -7.22 -6.36
CA GLU A 325 -16.24 -7.75 -5.55
C GLU A 325 -15.85 -9.05 -4.82
N GLU A 326 -15.10 -9.94 -5.47
CA GLU A 326 -14.60 -11.16 -4.84
C GLU A 326 -13.63 -10.83 -3.69
N LEU A 327 -12.72 -9.89 -3.90
CA LEU A 327 -11.80 -9.39 -2.88
C LEU A 327 -12.52 -8.70 -1.73
N ALA A 328 -13.56 -7.91 -2.01
CA ALA A 328 -14.37 -7.25 -0.99
C ALA A 328 -15.07 -8.27 -0.08
N ARG A 329 -15.71 -9.29 -0.66
CA ARG A 329 -16.32 -10.39 0.09
C ARG A 329 -15.31 -11.12 0.98
N PHE A 330 -14.10 -11.39 0.46
CA PHE A 330 -13.04 -12.03 1.24
C PHE A 330 -12.59 -11.14 2.39
N THR A 331 -12.38 -9.85 2.15
CA THR A 331 -11.95 -8.89 3.19
C THR A 331 -12.98 -8.78 4.31
N GLU A 332 -14.27 -8.73 3.97
CA GLU A 332 -15.37 -8.75 4.95
C GLU A 332 -15.39 -10.05 5.77
N TRP A 333 -15.21 -11.19 5.11
CA TRP A 333 -15.16 -12.48 5.79
C TRP A 333 -13.99 -12.54 6.78
N VAL A 334 -12.80 -12.12 6.36
CA VAL A 334 -11.61 -12.05 7.23
C VAL A 334 -11.88 -11.15 8.43
N GLY A 335 -12.46 -9.96 8.24
CA GLY A 335 -12.81 -9.06 9.32
C GLY A 335 -13.77 -9.67 10.33
N LYS A 336 -14.80 -10.40 9.85
CA LYS A 336 -15.79 -11.08 10.70
C LYS A 336 -15.19 -12.25 11.50
N VAL A 337 -14.19 -12.95 10.99
CA VAL A 337 -13.57 -14.11 11.65
C VAL A 337 -12.41 -13.69 12.57
N VAL A 338 -11.58 -12.77 12.13
CA VAL A 338 -10.38 -12.34 12.87
C VAL A 338 -10.77 -11.70 14.21
N SER A 339 -11.82 -10.90 14.26
CA SER A 339 -12.24 -10.20 15.49
C SER A 339 -12.63 -11.14 16.63
N PRO A 340 -13.55 -12.12 16.46
CA PRO A 340 -13.86 -13.09 17.51
C PRO A 340 -12.67 -13.97 17.92
N VAL A 341 -11.85 -14.38 16.94
CA VAL A 341 -10.65 -15.20 17.22
C VAL A 341 -9.65 -14.44 18.08
N LEU A 342 -9.36 -13.19 17.75
CA LEU A 342 -8.49 -12.34 18.57
C LEU A 342 -9.06 -12.13 19.96
N MET A 343 -10.37 -11.85 20.08
CA MET A 343 -11.02 -11.67 21.37
C MET A 343 -10.92 -12.94 22.23
N LEU A 344 -11.12 -14.11 21.64
CA LEU A 344 -10.98 -15.40 22.33
C LEU A 344 -9.53 -15.64 22.77
N ILE A 345 -8.55 -15.44 21.89
CA ILE A 345 -7.12 -15.57 22.21
C ILE A 345 -6.74 -14.66 23.38
N MET A 346 -7.13 -13.39 23.31
CA MET A 346 -6.82 -12.41 24.37
C MET A 346 -7.55 -12.73 25.68
N GLY A 347 -8.80 -13.17 25.60
CA GLY A 347 -9.57 -13.62 26.79
C GLY A 347 -8.92 -14.82 27.47
N VAL A 348 -8.52 -15.83 26.71
CA VAL A 348 -7.79 -17.00 27.24
C VAL A 348 -6.45 -16.61 27.84
N LEU A 349 -5.71 -15.70 27.19
CA LEU A 349 -4.40 -15.27 27.63
C LEU A 349 -4.47 -14.46 28.93
N ILE A 350 -5.34 -13.45 28.99
CA ILE A 350 -5.55 -12.63 30.20
C ILE A 350 -6.19 -13.47 31.32
N GLY A 351 -7.22 -14.25 30.99
CA GLY A 351 -7.86 -15.15 31.96
C GLY A 351 -6.89 -16.20 32.49
N GLY A 352 -6.03 -16.75 31.65
CA GLY A 352 -4.97 -17.68 32.04
C GLY A 352 -3.98 -17.06 33.05
N ILE A 353 -3.53 -15.82 32.78
CA ILE A 353 -2.67 -15.09 33.78
C ILE A 353 -3.37 -14.96 35.12
N VAL A 354 -4.64 -14.54 35.11
CA VAL A 354 -5.42 -14.37 36.34
C VAL A 354 -5.59 -15.71 37.07
N VAL A 355 -5.97 -16.78 36.38
CA VAL A 355 -6.12 -18.12 36.98
C VAL A 355 -4.79 -18.62 37.58
N LEU A 356 -3.68 -18.47 36.85
CA LEU A 356 -2.37 -18.87 37.33
C LEU A 356 -1.92 -18.09 38.57
N MET A 357 -2.36 -16.84 38.71
CA MET A 357 -2.14 -16.05 39.92
C MET A 357 -2.97 -16.54 41.14
N TYR A 358 -4.23 -16.94 40.92
CA TYR A 358 -5.10 -17.37 42.01
C TYR A 358 -4.89 -18.82 42.42
N LEU A 359 -4.34 -19.67 41.53
CA LEU A 359 -4.17 -21.10 41.78
C LEU A 359 -3.42 -21.41 43.09
N PRO A 360 -2.29 -20.74 43.45
CA PRO A 360 -1.60 -20.99 44.72
C PRO A 360 -2.42 -20.61 45.93
N ILE A 361 -3.32 -19.59 45.86
CA ILE A 361 -4.18 -19.20 47.01
C ILE A 361 -5.12 -20.35 47.36
N PHE A 362 -5.71 -21.03 46.39
CA PHE A 362 -6.58 -22.18 46.62
C PHE A 362 -5.82 -23.34 47.28
N GLN A 363 -4.57 -23.61 46.86
CA GLN A 363 -3.75 -24.67 47.43
C GLN A 363 -3.38 -24.40 48.92
N VAL A 364 -3.04 -23.15 49.25
CA VAL A 364 -2.78 -22.77 50.64
C VAL A 364 -4.05 -22.86 51.51
N ALA A 365 -5.19 -22.49 50.96
CA ALA A 365 -6.47 -22.59 51.67
C ALA A 365 -6.86 -24.04 51.96
N GLU A 366 -6.53 -25.00 51.08
CA GLU A 366 -6.74 -26.45 51.28
C GLU A 366 -5.78 -27.04 52.34
N GLN A 367 -4.58 -26.50 52.54
CA GLN A 367 -3.61 -26.97 53.52
C GLN A 367 -3.92 -26.51 54.95
N ILE A 368 -4.80 -25.54 55.13
CA ILE A 368 -5.20 -24.97 56.42
C ILE A 368 -6.45 -25.68 56.99
N GLN A 369 -7.15 -26.50 56.18
CA GLN A 369 -8.24 -27.37 56.62
C GLN A 369 -7.74 -28.73 57.07
#